data_07465c9e67d1104e39eeee4e98b6f371
#
_entry.id   07465c9e67d1104e39eeee4e98b6f371
#
_cell.length_a   1.000
_cell.length_b   1.000
_cell.length_c   1.000
_cell.angle_alpha   90.00
_cell.angle_beta   90.00
_cell.angle_gamma   90.00
#
_symmetry.space_group_name_H-M   'P 1'
#
loop_
_entity.id
_entity.type
_entity.pdbx_description
1 polymer ?
#
loop_
_entity_poly.entity_id
_entity_poly.type
_entity_poly.pdbx_seq_one_letter_code
_entity_poly.pdbx_strand_id
1 'polypeptide(L)'
;QRQMCIRDSNYPTADAVFAGEMDRQRALEAAGDTNLDELCEPTAKMTAAMLSLLSEEPGERRVLERLGYLLGRYIYMADALDDWEKDKKHGDFNPFLQCEDEPEALKRHARASLLLTIGEMGAALDLLELRHFGPILENIIRLGLPQTVEELQLPPKQRRKREK
;
A
#
# COMPACT_ATOMS: atom_id res chain seq x y z
N GLN A 1 -26.14 -0.71 17.93
CA GLN A 1 -24.99 -1.05 17.07
C GLN A 1 -25.43 -2.17 16.15
N ARG A 2 -25.68 -1.88 14.87
CA ARG A 2 -25.86 -2.90 13.84
C ARG A 2 -24.50 -3.51 13.57
N GLN A 3 -24.24 -4.72 14.07
CA GLN A 3 -23.23 -5.58 13.52
C GLN A 3 -23.60 -5.81 12.05
N MET A 4 -22.82 -5.22 11.15
CA MET A 4 -22.89 -5.54 9.73
C MET A 4 -22.48 -7.00 9.61
N CYS A 5 -23.46 -7.89 9.35
CA CYS A 5 -23.20 -9.31 9.17
C CYS A 5 -22.39 -9.50 7.88
N ILE A 6 -21.10 -9.83 8.03
CA ILE A 6 -20.18 -10.31 6.98
C ILE A 6 -20.68 -11.67 6.38
N ARG A 7 -21.86 -12.14 6.79
CA ARG A 7 -22.41 -13.45 6.41
C ARG A 7 -22.91 -13.57 4.97
N ASP A 8 -23.00 -12.46 4.24
CA ASP A 8 -23.53 -12.44 2.86
C ASP A 8 -22.48 -12.00 1.83
N SER A 9 -21.19 -12.26 2.10
CA SER A 9 -20.15 -11.96 1.13
C SER A 9 -20.24 -12.90 -0.08
N ASN A 10 -20.24 -12.31 -1.26
CA ASN A 10 -20.11 -13.05 -2.53
C ASN A 10 -18.67 -13.59 -2.75
N TYR A 11 -17.72 -13.24 -1.86
CA TYR A 11 -16.31 -13.55 -2.00
C TYR A 11 -15.71 -14.14 -0.71
N PRO A 12 -16.15 -15.31 -0.24
CA PRO A 12 -15.77 -15.88 1.06
C PRO A 12 -14.26 -16.14 1.19
N THR A 13 -13.57 -16.43 0.07
CA THR A 13 -12.12 -16.64 0.07
C THR A 13 -11.38 -15.32 0.34
N ALA A 14 -11.81 -14.21 -0.28
CA ALA A 14 -11.21 -12.91 -0.02
C ALA A 14 -11.45 -12.45 1.42
N ASP A 15 -12.66 -12.66 1.95
CA ASP A 15 -13.00 -12.34 3.33
C ASP A 15 -12.11 -13.08 4.33
N ALA A 16 -11.83 -14.37 4.08
CA ALA A 16 -10.93 -15.15 4.92
C ALA A 16 -9.50 -14.60 4.89
N VAL A 17 -9.00 -14.19 3.71
CA VAL A 17 -7.69 -13.53 3.56
C VAL A 17 -7.69 -12.22 4.36
N PHE A 18 -8.70 -11.38 4.19
CA PHE A 18 -8.79 -10.10 4.92
C PHE A 18 -8.76 -10.30 6.43
N ALA A 19 -9.58 -11.21 6.96
CA ALA A 19 -9.62 -11.45 8.40
C ALA A 19 -8.27 -11.93 8.94
N GLY A 20 -7.63 -12.88 8.26
CA GLY A 20 -6.33 -13.43 8.66
C GLY A 20 -5.20 -12.40 8.59
N GLU A 21 -5.15 -11.61 7.51
CA GLU A 21 -4.08 -10.61 7.35
C GLU A 21 -4.28 -9.39 8.26
N MET A 22 -5.52 -8.99 8.58
CA MET A 22 -5.77 -7.96 9.59
C MET A 22 -5.32 -8.39 10.99
N ASP A 23 -5.53 -9.65 11.37
CA ASP A 23 -5.06 -10.16 12.66
C ASP A 23 -3.52 -10.22 12.68
N ARG A 24 -2.91 -10.63 11.56
CA ARG A 24 -1.45 -10.61 11.40
C ARG A 24 -0.88 -9.20 11.50
N GLN A 25 -1.49 -8.20 10.85
CA GLN A 25 -1.07 -6.80 10.94
C GLN A 25 -1.04 -6.32 12.40
N ARG A 26 -2.12 -6.56 13.15
CA ARG A 26 -2.20 -6.21 14.56
C ARG A 26 -1.11 -6.89 15.40
N ALA A 27 -0.82 -8.15 15.11
CA ALA A 27 0.22 -8.91 15.83
C ALA A 27 1.63 -8.34 15.57
N LEU A 28 1.96 -8.01 14.33
CA LEU A 28 3.24 -7.40 13.95
C LEU A 28 3.43 -6.02 14.60
N GLU A 29 2.42 -5.17 14.55
CA GLU A 29 2.44 -3.85 15.16
C GLU A 29 2.54 -3.92 16.69
N ALA A 30 1.79 -4.83 17.33
CA ALA A 30 1.86 -5.06 18.78
C ALA A 30 3.21 -5.64 19.24
N ALA A 31 3.88 -6.40 18.38
CA ALA A 31 5.23 -6.91 18.62
C ALA A 31 6.32 -5.84 18.46
N GLY A 32 5.99 -4.69 17.86
CA GLY A 32 6.95 -3.64 17.54
C GLY A 32 7.93 -4.06 16.44
N ASP A 33 7.46 -4.85 15.46
CA ASP A 33 8.30 -5.30 14.37
C ASP A 33 8.88 -4.11 13.58
N THR A 34 10.13 -4.22 13.16
CA THR A 34 10.84 -3.19 12.39
C THR A 34 11.10 -3.61 10.95
N ASN A 35 10.78 -4.86 10.60
CA ASN A 35 10.94 -5.36 9.24
C ASN A 35 9.83 -4.79 8.33
N LEU A 36 10.17 -3.74 7.60
CA LEU A 36 9.23 -3.05 6.72
C LEU A 36 8.60 -3.99 5.67
N ASP A 37 9.33 -4.99 5.18
CA ASP A 37 8.79 -5.95 4.23
C ASP A 37 7.71 -6.83 4.88
N GLU A 38 7.93 -7.30 6.10
CA GLU A 38 6.93 -8.07 6.84
C GLU A 38 5.70 -7.23 7.23
N LEU A 39 5.92 -5.99 7.61
CA LEU A 39 4.85 -5.05 7.97
C LEU A 39 3.97 -4.67 6.78
N CYS A 40 4.52 -4.63 5.56
CA CYS A 40 3.76 -4.37 4.33
C CYS A 40 2.93 -5.59 3.87
N GLU A 41 3.34 -6.82 4.21
CA GLU A 41 2.76 -8.06 3.70
C GLU A 41 1.24 -8.16 3.90
N PRO A 42 0.66 -7.89 5.06
CA PRO A 42 -0.79 -8.01 5.25
C PRO A 42 -1.58 -7.10 4.29
N THR A 43 -1.23 -5.81 4.22
CA THR A 43 -1.89 -4.87 3.31
C THR A 43 -1.67 -5.26 1.85
N ALA A 44 -0.47 -5.73 1.49
CA ALA A 44 -0.16 -6.21 0.15
C ALA A 44 -1.04 -7.41 -0.24
N LYS A 45 -1.19 -8.41 0.63
CA LYS A 45 -2.01 -9.60 0.37
C LYS A 45 -3.49 -9.31 0.31
N MET A 46 -4.00 -8.45 1.19
CA MET A 46 -5.41 -8.00 1.12
C MET A 46 -5.70 -7.32 -0.21
N THR A 47 -4.84 -6.41 -0.65
CA THR A 47 -5.04 -5.69 -1.92
C THR A 47 -4.85 -6.60 -3.12
N ALA A 48 -3.91 -7.56 -3.07
CA ALA A 48 -3.74 -8.60 -4.08
C ALA A 48 -5.00 -9.46 -4.24
N ALA A 49 -5.54 -9.95 -3.12
CA ALA A 49 -6.78 -10.72 -3.11
C ALA A 49 -7.94 -9.94 -3.75
N MET A 50 -8.05 -8.65 -3.45
CA MET A 50 -9.09 -7.77 -3.98
C MET A 50 -8.98 -7.58 -5.50
N LEU A 51 -7.78 -7.24 -6.01
CA LEU A 51 -7.59 -7.03 -7.44
C LEU A 51 -7.71 -8.34 -8.24
N SER A 52 -7.33 -9.48 -7.66
CA SER A 52 -7.48 -10.80 -8.31
C SER A 52 -8.92 -11.18 -8.65
N LEU A 53 -9.91 -10.52 -8.01
CA LEU A 53 -11.33 -10.75 -8.27
C LEU A 53 -11.84 -10.05 -9.54
N LEU A 54 -11.05 -9.15 -10.13
CA LEU A 54 -11.47 -8.35 -11.28
C LEU A 54 -11.43 -9.13 -12.60
N SER A 55 -10.79 -10.31 -12.63
CA SER A 55 -10.75 -11.17 -13.81
C SER A 55 -10.85 -12.65 -13.44
N GLU A 56 -11.56 -13.42 -14.29
CA GLU A 56 -11.61 -14.89 -14.23
C GLU A 56 -10.54 -15.54 -15.11
N GLU A 57 -9.91 -14.78 -16.03
CA GLU A 57 -8.85 -15.29 -16.89
C GLU A 57 -7.55 -15.50 -16.06
N PRO A 58 -6.96 -16.72 -16.05
CA PRO A 58 -5.87 -17.04 -15.14
C PRO A 58 -4.59 -16.22 -15.34
N GLY A 59 -4.30 -15.78 -16.56
CA GLY A 59 -3.14 -14.93 -16.87
C GLY A 59 -3.34 -13.52 -16.34
N GLU A 60 -4.46 -12.90 -16.71
CA GLU A 60 -4.83 -11.57 -16.27
C GLU A 60 -4.98 -11.48 -14.74
N ARG A 61 -5.63 -12.49 -14.14
CA ARG A 61 -5.77 -12.61 -12.69
C ARG A 61 -4.44 -12.57 -11.95
N ARG A 62 -3.41 -13.30 -12.44
CA ARG A 62 -2.06 -13.29 -11.84
C ARG A 62 -1.41 -11.92 -11.94
N VAL A 63 -1.61 -11.21 -13.05
CA VAL A 63 -1.08 -9.85 -13.22
C VAL A 63 -1.78 -8.88 -12.27
N LEU A 64 -3.12 -8.96 -12.15
CA LEU A 64 -3.90 -8.16 -11.23
C LEU A 64 -3.53 -8.44 -9.76
N GLU A 65 -3.31 -9.70 -9.40
CA GLU A 65 -2.82 -10.09 -8.07
C GLU A 65 -1.46 -9.46 -7.78
N ARG A 66 -0.51 -9.51 -8.74
CA ARG A 66 0.79 -8.85 -8.59
C ARG A 66 0.68 -7.34 -8.47
N LEU A 67 -0.14 -6.71 -9.31
CA LEU A 67 -0.40 -5.28 -9.26
C LEU A 67 -1.01 -4.87 -7.91
N GLY A 68 -1.97 -5.64 -7.42
CA GLY A 68 -2.59 -5.44 -6.11
C GLY A 68 -1.60 -5.57 -4.96
N TYR A 69 -0.73 -6.57 -5.01
CA TYR A 69 0.33 -6.76 -4.02
C TYR A 69 1.26 -5.54 -3.94
N LEU A 70 1.72 -5.05 -5.09
CA LEU A 70 2.60 -3.88 -5.17
C LEU A 70 1.89 -2.60 -4.70
N LEU A 71 0.61 -2.46 -5.06
CA LEU A 71 -0.20 -1.32 -4.62
C LEU A 71 -0.39 -1.32 -3.09
N GLY A 72 -0.65 -2.48 -2.49
CA GLY A 72 -0.78 -2.61 -1.04
C GLY A 72 0.53 -2.27 -0.30
N ARG A 73 1.67 -2.72 -0.80
CA ARG A 73 2.99 -2.31 -0.29
C ARG A 73 3.18 -0.80 -0.35
N TYR A 74 2.85 -0.21 -1.51
CA TYR A 74 2.94 1.23 -1.69
C TYR A 74 2.06 1.98 -0.69
N ILE A 75 0.80 1.55 -0.52
CA ILE A 75 -0.15 2.19 0.39
C ILE A 75 0.40 2.19 1.81
N TYR A 76 0.83 1.04 2.33
CA TYR A 76 1.34 0.92 3.69
C TYR A 76 2.56 1.84 3.94
N MET A 77 3.55 1.80 3.05
CA MET A 77 4.76 2.61 3.19
C MET A 77 4.48 4.11 3.05
N ALA A 78 3.61 4.49 2.11
CA ALA A 78 3.26 5.89 1.88
C ALA A 78 2.49 6.48 3.07
N ASP A 79 1.57 5.71 3.65
CA ASP A 79 0.79 6.08 4.83
C ASP A 79 1.69 6.27 6.05
N ALA A 80 2.59 5.30 6.31
CA ALA A 80 3.56 5.38 7.38
C ALA A 80 4.49 6.62 7.26
N LEU A 81 4.88 7.01 6.05
CA LEU A 81 5.65 8.23 5.81
C LEU A 81 4.82 9.50 6.00
N ASP A 82 3.55 9.48 5.58
CA ASP A 82 2.66 10.63 5.71
C ASP A 82 2.32 10.92 7.18
N ASP A 83 2.05 9.87 7.94
CA ASP A 83 1.66 9.96 9.35
C ASP A 83 2.85 10.05 10.34
N TRP A 84 4.10 9.98 9.88
CA TRP A 84 5.31 9.99 10.72
C TRP A 84 5.29 11.01 11.86
N GLU A 85 5.07 12.30 11.53
CA GLU A 85 5.09 13.39 12.52
C GLU A 85 3.90 13.31 13.49
N LYS A 86 2.76 12.85 13.00
CA LYS A 86 1.53 12.67 13.76
C LYS A 86 1.68 11.52 14.76
N ASP A 87 2.14 10.36 14.29
CA ASP A 87 2.32 9.16 15.09
C ASP A 87 3.38 9.38 16.17
N LYS A 88 4.49 10.04 15.81
CA LYS A 88 5.51 10.47 16.77
C LYS A 88 4.93 11.32 17.90
N LYS A 89 4.05 12.25 17.56
CA LYS A 89 3.44 13.16 18.53
C LYS A 89 2.44 12.44 19.45
N HIS A 90 1.69 11.45 18.93
CA HIS A 90 0.68 10.73 19.69
C HIS A 90 1.22 9.50 20.41
N GLY A 91 2.42 9.03 20.05
CA GLY A 91 2.99 7.78 20.53
C GLY A 91 2.35 6.55 19.88
N ASP A 92 1.78 6.72 18.69
CA ASP A 92 1.20 5.65 17.91
C ASP A 92 2.31 4.83 17.23
N PHE A 93 2.02 3.59 16.87
CA PHE A 93 2.98 2.74 16.16
C PHE A 93 3.24 3.29 14.77
N ASN A 94 4.52 3.38 14.40
CA ASN A 94 4.95 3.67 13.03
C ASN A 94 6.29 2.95 12.80
N PRO A 95 6.43 2.15 11.71
CA PRO A 95 7.62 1.36 11.45
C PRO A 95 8.90 2.18 11.38
N PHE A 96 8.82 3.40 10.85
CA PHE A 96 9.98 4.28 10.74
C PHE A 96 10.40 4.90 12.06
N LEU A 97 9.52 4.94 13.08
CA LEU A 97 9.87 5.42 14.43
C LEU A 97 10.56 4.36 15.28
N GLN A 98 10.47 3.08 14.88
CA GLN A 98 11.12 1.98 15.58
C GLN A 98 12.54 1.73 15.10
N CYS A 99 12.98 2.32 13.98
CA CYS A 99 14.32 2.17 13.45
C CYS A 99 15.30 3.08 14.16
N GLU A 100 16.53 2.57 14.39
CA GLU A 100 17.64 3.35 15.00
C GLU A 100 18.36 4.28 14.00
N ASP A 101 18.02 4.17 12.71
CA ASP A 101 18.65 4.96 11.65
C ASP A 101 18.27 6.45 11.72
N GLU A 102 19.14 7.28 11.18
CA GLU A 102 18.89 8.71 11.04
C GLU A 102 17.64 8.98 10.17
N PRO A 103 16.72 9.87 10.59
CA PRO A 103 15.45 10.14 9.90
C PRO A 103 15.59 10.41 8.40
N GLU A 104 16.64 11.14 8.00
CA GLU A 104 16.89 11.44 6.58
C GLU A 104 17.38 10.21 5.79
N ALA A 105 18.08 9.27 6.44
CA ALA A 105 18.46 8.01 5.83
C ALA A 105 17.24 7.12 5.61
N LEU A 106 16.36 7.02 6.61
CA LEU A 106 15.10 6.27 6.52
C LEU A 106 14.20 6.81 5.41
N LYS A 107 14.02 8.13 5.33
CA LYS A 107 13.25 8.76 4.26
C LYS A 107 13.81 8.45 2.88
N ARG A 108 15.15 8.48 2.71
CA ARG A 108 15.78 8.12 1.42
C ARG A 108 15.53 6.65 1.07
N HIS A 109 15.63 5.73 2.03
CA HIS A 109 15.38 4.31 1.80
C HIS A 109 13.91 4.06 1.45
N ALA A 110 12.99 4.66 2.20
CA ALA A 110 11.56 4.56 1.93
C ALA A 110 11.20 5.11 0.55
N ARG A 111 11.77 6.27 0.17
CA ARG A 111 11.62 6.85 -1.17
C ARG A 111 12.10 5.89 -2.26
N ALA A 112 13.28 5.32 -2.11
CA ALA A 112 13.83 4.37 -3.08
C ALA A 112 12.94 3.12 -3.22
N SER A 113 12.48 2.56 -2.10
CA SER A 113 11.58 1.40 -2.08
C SER A 113 10.23 1.72 -2.74
N LEU A 114 9.63 2.88 -2.46
CA LEU A 114 8.39 3.33 -3.09
C LEU A 114 8.54 3.49 -4.60
N LEU A 115 9.61 4.15 -5.07
CA LEU A 115 9.85 4.33 -6.49
C LEU A 115 10.12 3.02 -7.23
N LEU A 116 10.83 2.08 -6.61
CA LEU A 116 11.01 0.73 -7.15
C LEU A 116 9.67 0.00 -7.27
N THR A 117 8.85 0.04 -6.23
CA THR A 117 7.50 -0.55 -6.21
C THR A 117 6.61 0.03 -7.32
N ILE A 118 6.67 1.36 -7.54
CA ILE A 118 5.94 2.03 -8.63
C ILE A 118 6.46 1.55 -9.99
N GLY A 119 7.77 1.40 -10.17
CA GLY A 119 8.36 0.86 -11.41
C GLY A 119 7.85 -0.54 -11.73
N GLU A 120 7.79 -1.42 -10.73
CA GLU A 120 7.22 -2.76 -10.87
C GLU A 120 5.70 -2.75 -11.15
N MET A 121 4.95 -1.81 -10.53
CA MET A 121 3.52 -1.62 -10.87
C MET A 121 3.34 -1.21 -12.33
N GLY A 122 4.19 -0.31 -12.84
CA GLY A 122 4.19 0.08 -14.25
C GLY A 122 4.44 -1.11 -15.17
N ALA A 123 5.41 -1.97 -14.84
CA ALA A 123 5.70 -3.17 -15.60
C ALA A 123 4.54 -4.19 -15.54
N ALA A 124 3.89 -4.35 -14.41
CA ALA A 124 2.69 -5.18 -14.31
C ALA A 124 1.52 -4.63 -15.13
N LEU A 125 1.31 -3.31 -15.10
CA LEU A 125 0.28 -2.64 -15.90
C LEU A 125 0.47 -2.88 -17.40
N ASP A 126 1.71 -2.88 -17.90
CA ASP A 126 2.04 -3.13 -19.31
C ASP A 126 1.64 -4.53 -19.80
N LEU A 127 1.41 -5.47 -18.89
CA LEU A 127 0.95 -6.83 -19.21
C LEU A 127 -0.58 -6.95 -19.32
N LEU A 128 -1.33 -5.88 -18.98
CA LEU A 128 -2.79 -5.86 -19.02
C LEU A 128 -3.29 -5.21 -20.33
N GLU A 129 -4.21 -5.86 -21.00
CA GLU A 129 -4.95 -5.27 -22.12
C GLU A 129 -6.11 -4.41 -21.61
N LEU A 130 -5.82 -3.17 -21.22
CA LEU A 130 -6.81 -2.25 -20.67
C LEU A 130 -7.71 -1.68 -21.76
N ARG A 131 -8.95 -2.14 -21.81
CA ARG A 131 -9.96 -1.65 -22.78
C ARG A 131 -10.51 -0.27 -22.44
N HIS A 132 -10.57 0.06 -21.15
CA HIS A 132 -11.10 1.32 -20.63
C HIS A 132 -10.15 1.88 -19.57
N PHE A 133 -10.10 3.21 -19.46
CA PHE A 133 -9.33 3.94 -18.45
C PHE A 133 -7.80 3.71 -18.45
N GLY A 134 -7.24 2.99 -19.44
CA GLY A 134 -5.81 2.74 -19.54
C GLY A 134 -4.96 4.00 -19.36
N PRO A 135 -5.19 5.09 -20.15
CA PRO A 135 -4.43 6.33 -19.98
C PRO A 135 -4.54 6.98 -18.60
N ILE A 136 -5.68 6.80 -17.91
CA ILE A 136 -5.87 7.31 -16.54
C ILE A 136 -5.01 6.51 -15.57
N LEU A 137 -5.03 5.18 -15.64
CA LEU A 137 -4.23 4.32 -14.78
C LEU A 137 -2.73 4.52 -15.03
N GLU A 138 -2.32 4.67 -16.29
CA GLU A 138 -0.94 5.01 -16.64
C GLU A 138 -0.51 6.35 -16.03
N ASN A 139 -1.32 7.38 -16.14
CA ASN A 139 -1.05 8.68 -15.53
C ASN A 139 -0.95 8.59 -14.01
N ILE A 140 -1.83 7.83 -13.34
CA ILE A 140 -1.77 7.63 -11.90
C ILE A 140 -0.46 6.95 -11.52
N ILE A 141 -0.13 5.80 -12.13
CA ILE A 141 1.02 5.00 -11.74
C ILE A 141 2.33 5.68 -12.14
N ARG A 142 2.44 6.20 -13.38
CA ARG A 142 3.71 6.71 -13.91
C ARG A 142 4.02 8.17 -13.57
N LEU A 143 3.00 8.96 -13.22
CA LEU A 143 3.15 10.39 -12.91
C LEU A 143 2.65 10.72 -11.51
N GLY A 144 1.44 10.31 -11.16
CA GLY A 144 0.79 10.70 -9.91
C GLY A 144 1.48 10.10 -8.68
N LEU A 145 1.73 8.79 -8.67
CA LEU A 145 2.38 8.14 -7.52
C LEU A 145 3.82 8.62 -7.30
N PRO A 146 4.70 8.74 -8.33
CA PRO A 146 6.02 9.35 -8.14
C PRO A 146 5.95 10.77 -7.59
N GLN A 147 5.03 11.60 -8.10
CA GLN A 147 4.84 12.95 -7.57
C GLN A 147 4.42 12.93 -6.10
N THR A 148 3.52 12.03 -5.70
CA THR A 148 3.14 11.85 -4.29
C THR A 148 4.35 11.48 -3.44
N VAL A 149 5.23 10.59 -3.90
CA VAL A 149 6.46 10.20 -3.19
C VAL A 149 7.36 11.42 -2.96
N GLU A 150 7.52 12.29 -3.96
CA GLU A 150 8.32 13.53 -3.79
C GLU A 150 7.65 14.49 -2.78
N GLU A 151 6.32 14.60 -2.80
CA GLU A 151 5.59 15.43 -1.84
C GLU A 151 5.71 14.90 -0.40
N LEU A 152 5.76 13.57 -0.20
CA LEU A 152 5.96 12.96 1.12
C LEU A 152 7.33 13.28 1.76
N GLN A 153 8.34 13.63 0.95
CA GLN A 153 9.65 14.07 1.45
C GLN A 153 9.61 15.49 2.02
N LEU A 154 8.59 16.28 1.68
CA LEU A 154 8.47 17.66 2.12
C LEU A 154 7.81 17.74 3.50
N PRO A 155 8.16 18.76 4.31
CA PRO A 155 7.43 19.05 5.54
C PRO A 155 5.93 19.24 5.25
N PRO A 156 5.02 18.81 6.14
CA PRO A 156 3.56 18.86 5.91
C PRO A 156 3.04 20.23 5.49
N LYS A 157 3.69 21.32 5.96
CA LYS A 157 3.31 22.70 5.60
C LYS A 157 3.64 23.10 4.16
N GLN A 158 4.54 22.36 3.50
CA GLN A 158 5.01 22.62 2.12
C GLN A 158 4.37 21.69 1.10
N ARG A 159 3.65 20.66 1.55
CA ARG A 159 2.92 19.75 0.67
C ARG A 159 1.75 20.48 0.00
N ARG A 160 1.45 20.15 -1.25
CA ARG A 160 0.28 20.72 -1.93
C ARG A 160 -0.96 20.45 -1.10
N LYS A 161 -1.74 21.49 -0.81
CA LYS A 161 -3.08 21.30 -0.25
C LYS A 161 -3.88 20.54 -1.32
N ARG A 162 -4.21 19.29 -1.04
CA ARG A 162 -5.21 18.58 -1.85
C ARG A 162 -6.49 19.39 -1.72
N GLU A 163 -6.91 20.04 -2.80
CA GLU A 163 -8.23 20.68 -2.86
C GLU A 163 -9.26 19.59 -2.62
N LYS A 164 -10.11 19.84 -1.61
CA LYS A 164 -11.19 18.93 -1.21
C LYS A 164 -12.31 18.99 -2.23
#